data_6674082f1a1419ce30a9bb73cee8cf83
#
_entry.id   6674082f1a1419ce30a9bb73cee8cf83
#
_cell.length_a   1.000
_cell.length_b   1.000
_cell.length_c   1.000
_cell.angle_alpha   90.00
_cell.angle_beta   90.00
_cell.angle_gamma   90.00
#
_symmetry.space_group_name_H-M   'P 1'
#
loop_
_entity.id
_entity.type
_entity.pdbx_description
1 polymer ?
#
loop_
_entity_poly.entity_id
_entity_poly.type
_entity_poly.pdbx_seq_one_letter_code
_entity_poly.pdbx_strand_id
1 'polypeptide(L)'
;DRMVGYQISPLLWAKVKRGLSAGRVQSVALRIICDREDEINAFIPEEYWSMDAYLSANSALKPVCFHYAKDKVTKAELDQIKKEIDGKPFTVSEIKVSEKTKKQPLPFTTSTLQQEAGKKLNFATNKTMRIAQQLYEGVEIKGMGSIGLITYLRTDSTRISEEADKNAKEYIKQQFGENYVGEAKDVKTGKKIQDAHEAIRPTNVELSPVKLKEQLPRDQ
;
A
#
# COMPACT_ATOMS: atom_id res chain seq x y z
N ASP A 1 25.03 -13.35 -8.06
CA ASP A 1 23.95 -14.00 -8.81
C ASP A 1 24.41 -14.68 -10.07
N ARG A 2 25.22 -14.00 -10.94
CA ARG A 2 25.69 -14.60 -12.21
C ARG A 2 26.47 -15.89 -11.99
N MET A 3 27.43 -15.91 -11.08
CA MET A 3 28.21 -17.12 -10.76
C MET A 3 27.34 -18.27 -10.34
N VAL A 4 26.39 -18.04 -9.41
CA VAL A 4 25.42 -19.07 -8.95
C VAL A 4 24.55 -19.54 -10.11
N GLY A 5 24.00 -18.63 -10.92
CA GLY A 5 23.17 -18.97 -12.08
C GLY A 5 23.90 -19.82 -13.11
N TYR A 6 25.12 -19.44 -13.45
CA TYR A 6 25.92 -20.19 -14.46
C TYR A 6 26.40 -21.56 -13.99
N GLN A 7 26.61 -21.74 -12.69
CA GLN A 7 27.03 -23.04 -12.15
C GLN A 7 25.86 -23.99 -11.88
N ILE A 8 24.75 -23.47 -11.35
CA ILE A 8 23.60 -24.30 -10.93
C ILE A 8 22.63 -24.57 -12.09
N SER A 9 22.44 -23.63 -13.02
CA SER A 9 21.51 -23.86 -14.14
C SER A 9 21.86 -25.08 -14.99
N PRO A 10 23.14 -25.33 -15.39
CA PRO A 10 23.50 -26.55 -16.11
C PRO A 10 23.24 -27.83 -15.30
N LEU A 11 23.44 -27.81 -13.99
CA LEU A 11 23.14 -28.92 -13.11
C LEU A 11 21.63 -29.23 -13.10
N LEU A 12 20.80 -28.20 -13.02
CA LEU A 12 19.35 -28.32 -13.14
C LEU A 12 18.94 -28.90 -14.49
N TRP A 13 19.60 -28.50 -15.57
CA TRP A 13 19.30 -29.01 -16.91
C TRP A 13 19.66 -30.51 -17.05
N ALA A 14 20.74 -30.90 -16.43
CA ALA A 14 21.19 -32.32 -16.45
C ALA A 14 20.36 -33.23 -15.56
N LYS A 15 19.88 -32.71 -14.41
CA LYS A 15 19.26 -33.57 -13.37
C LYS A 15 17.73 -33.42 -13.29
N VAL A 16 17.17 -32.30 -13.77
CA VAL A 16 15.73 -32.01 -13.66
C VAL A 16 15.12 -31.78 -15.05
N LYS A 17 15.33 -30.60 -15.63
CA LYS A 17 14.75 -30.23 -16.94
C LYS A 17 15.53 -29.08 -17.59
N ARG A 18 15.74 -29.16 -18.92
CA ARG A 18 16.31 -28.06 -19.71
C ARG A 18 15.45 -26.80 -19.60
N GLY A 19 16.10 -25.64 -19.57
CA GLY A 19 15.47 -24.34 -19.54
C GLY A 19 15.17 -23.80 -18.13
N LEU A 20 15.45 -24.58 -17.06
CA LEU A 20 15.37 -24.07 -15.70
C LEU A 20 16.53 -23.14 -15.40
N SER A 21 16.30 -22.11 -14.58
CA SER A 21 17.34 -21.19 -14.12
C SER A 21 17.37 -21.13 -12.59
N ALA A 22 18.56 -20.86 -12.06
CA ALA A 22 18.75 -20.65 -10.62
C ALA A 22 19.16 -19.19 -10.34
N GLY A 23 18.70 -18.67 -9.22
CA GLY A 23 19.05 -17.33 -8.77
C GLY A 23 18.52 -17.06 -7.36
N ARG A 24 19.15 -16.12 -6.64
CA ARG A 24 18.78 -15.79 -5.25
C ARG A 24 17.31 -15.38 -5.13
N VAL A 25 16.86 -14.48 -6.01
CA VAL A 25 15.47 -13.97 -5.96
C VAL A 25 14.48 -15.09 -6.20
N GLN A 26 14.72 -15.95 -7.18
CA GLN A 26 13.85 -17.09 -7.48
C GLN A 26 13.76 -18.06 -6.31
N SER A 27 14.89 -18.39 -5.69
CA SER A 27 14.93 -19.32 -4.54
C SER A 27 14.21 -18.76 -3.33
N VAL A 28 14.40 -17.48 -3.01
CA VAL A 28 13.71 -16.81 -1.90
C VAL A 28 12.21 -16.70 -2.17
N ALA A 29 11.81 -16.33 -3.39
CA ALA A 29 10.40 -16.26 -3.76
C ALA A 29 9.72 -17.62 -3.65
N LEU A 30 10.36 -18.68 -4.15
CA LEU A 30 9.84 -20.04 -4.02
C LEU A 30 9.73 -20.48 -2.55
N ARG A 31 10.73 -20.18 -1.74
CA ARG A 31 10.70 -20.48 -0.31
C ARG A 31 9.52 -19.81 0.41
N ILE A 32 9.28 -18.53 0.15
CA ILE A 32 8.14 -17.81 0.74
C ILE A 32 6.80 -18.44 0.32
N ILE A 33 6.69 -18.89 -0.94
CA ILE A 33 5.48 -19.57 -1.43
C ILE A 33 5.31 -20.91 -0.72
N CYS A 34 6.38 -21.70 -0.58
CA CYS A 34 6.31 -22.99 0.11
C CYS A 34 5.95 -22.82 1.60
N ASP A 35 6.57 -21.87 2.29
CA ASP A 35 6.26 -21.58 3.69
C ASP A 35 4.78 -21.18 3.87
N ARG A 36 4.24 -20.39 2.93
CA ARG A 36 2.81 -20.05 2.93
C ARG A 36 1.91 -21.27 2.65
N GLU A 37 2.31 -22.12 1.74
CA GLU A 37 1.57 -23.35 1.45
C GLU A 37 1.57 -24.32 2.64
N ASP A 38 2.68 -24.41 3.36
CA ASP A 38 2.76 -25.17 4.61
C ASP A 38 1.82 -24.61 5.68
N GLU A 39 1.73 -23.27 5.82
CA GLU A 39 0.77 -22.61 6.72
C GLU A 39 -0.69 -22.93 6.31
N ILE A 40 -1.00 -22.91 5.01
CA ILE A 40 -2.34 -23.23 4.48
C ILE A 40 -2.69 -24.68 4.78
N ASN A 41 -1.76 -25.60 4.54
CA ASN A 41 -1.97 -27.03 4.78
C ASN A 41 -2.08 -27.38 6.27
N ALA A 42 -1.41 -26.62 7.14
CA ALA A 42 -1.48 -26.77 8.59
C ALA A 42 -2.70 -26.05 9.21
N PHE A 43 -3.42 -25.23 8.44
CA PHE A 43 -4.56 -24.49 8.95
C PHE A 43 -5.73 -25.43 9.28
N ILE A 44 -6.16 -25.38 10.53
CA ILE A 44 -7.35 -26.10 11.00
C ILE A 44 -8.49 -25.09 11.11
N PRO A 45 -9.55 -25.23 10.28
CA PRO A 45 -10.70 -24.33 10.37
C PRO A 45 -11.42 -24.45 11.70
N GLU A 46 -11.67 -23.35 12.37
CA GLU A 46 -12.49 -23.29 13.56
C GLU A 46 -13.83 -22.63 13.21
N GLU A 47 -14.92 -23.32 13.50
CA GLU A 47 -16.26 -22.77 13.34
C GLU A 47 -16.53 -21.73 14.44
N TYR A 48 -16.95 -20.54 14.04
CA TYR A 48 -17.43 -19.51 14.93
C TYR A 48 -18.68 -18.85 14.35
N TRP A 49 -19.42 -18.20 15.22
CA TRP A 49 -20.65 -17.51 14.86
C TRP A 49 -20.55 -16.03 15.20
N SER A 50 -21.22 -15.21 14.41
CA SER A 50 -21.43 -13.78 14.68
C SER A 50 -22.93 -13.50 14.64
N MET A 51 -23.36 -12.42 15.26
CA MET A 51 -24.77 -12.03 15.28
C MET A 51 -24.90 -10.55 14.95
N ASP A 52 -25.78 -10.27 13.99
CA ASP A 52 -26.15 -8.93 13.58
C ASP A 52 -27.65 -8.70 13.82
N ALA A 53 -28.00 -7.58 14.41
CA ALA A 53 -29.38 -7.13 14.56
C ALA A 53 -29.65 -5.93 13.67
N TYR A 54 -30.64 -6.01 12.82
CA TYR A 54 -31.11 -4.91 11.98
C TYR A 54 -32.30 -4.24 12.67
N LEU A 55 -32.07 -3.08 13.25
CA LEU A 55 -33.03 -2.39 14.09
C LEU A 55 -33.47 -1.06 13.45
N SER A 56 -34.74 -0.72 13.57
CA SER A 56 -35.32 0.54 13.13
C SER A 56 -36.22 1.12 14.21
N ALA A 57 -36.16 2.43 14.40
CA ALA A 57 -37.06 3.12 15.36
C ALA A 57 -38.52 3.16 14.88
N ASN A 58 -38.71 3.14 13.56
CA ASN A 58 -40.07 3.02 12.95
C ASN A 58 -39.93 2.40 11.54
N SER A 59 -41.04 1.96 10.98
CA SER A 59 -41.12 1.30 9.68
C SER A 59 -40.70 2.19 8.47
N ALA A 60 -40.66 3.51 8.64
CA ALA A 60 -40.31 4.46 7.58
C ALA A 60 -38.79 4.68 7.49
N LEU A 61 -38.02 4.31 8.51
CA LEU A 61 -36.57 4.46 8.55
C LEU A 61 -35.86 3.19 8.08
N LYS A 62 -34.73 3.36 7.37
CA LYS A 62 -33.89 2.23 7.01
C LYS A 62 -33.30 1.59 8.29
N PRO A 63 -33.32 0.26 8.41
CA PRO A 63 -32.71 -0.42 9.52
C PRO A 63 -31.22 -0.14 9.62
N VAL A 64 -30.74 0.02 10.84
CA VAL A 64 -29.31 0.13 11.17
C VAL A 64 -28.82 -1.22 11.65
N CYS A 65 -27.67 -1.66 11.15
CA CYS A 65 -27.03 -2.90 11.56
C CYS A 65 -26.23 -2.69 12.85
N PHE A 66 -26.51 -3.49 13.86
CA PHE A 66 -25.79 -3.56 15.11
C PHE A 66 -25.11 -4.91 15.23
N HIS A 67 -23.78 -4.90 15.36
CA HIS A 67 -23.00 -6.10 15.55
C HIS A 67 -22.92 -6.47 17.03
N TYR A 68 -23.06 -7.76 17.33
CA TYR A 68 -22.83 -8.24 18.68
C TYR A 68 -21.35 -8.04 19.06
N ALA A 69 -21.10 -7.47 20.23
CA ALA A 69 -19.77 -7.01 20.63
C ALA A 69 -18.75 -8.13 20.88
N LYS A 70 -19.20 -9.37 21.11
CA LYS A 70 -18.31 -10.51 21.30
C LYS A 70 -18.06 -11.21 19.97
N ASP A 71 -16.81 -11.21 19.56
CA ASP A 71 -16.37 -11.98 18.41
C ASP A 71 -16.25 -13.47 18.73
N LYS A 72 -16.48 -14.33 17.75
CA LYS A 72 -16.31 -15.79 17.85
C LYS A 72 -17.14 -16.43 18.95
N VAL A 73 -18.45 -16.32 18.84
CA VAL A 73 -19.39 -17.03 19.73
C VAL A 73 -19.69 -18.43 19.22
N THR A 74 -20.04 -19.33 20.14
CA THR A 74 -20.53 -20.66 19.80
C THR A 74 -22.01 -20.64 19.45
N LYS A 75 -22.48 -21.66 18.71
CA LYS A 75 -23.89 -21.78 18.37
C LYS A 75 -24.80 -21.83 19.61
N ALA A 76 -24.37 -22.54 20.66
CA ALA A 76 -25.13 -22.66 21.90
C ALA A 76 -25.28 -21.31 22.60
N GLU A 77 -24.21 -20.51 22.66
CA GLU A 77 -24.28 -19.14 23.20
C GLU A 77 -25.24 -18.26 22.41
N LEU A 78 -25.21 -18.34 21.06
CA LEU A 78 -26.15 -17.57 20.23
C LEU A 78 -27.59 -17.98 20.43
N ASP A 79 -27.86 -19.27 20.53
CA ASP A 79 -29.23 -19.76 20.77
C ASP A 79 -29.77 -19.32 22.13
N GLN A 80 -28.90 -19.23 23.12
CA GLN A 80 -29.25 -18.66 24.42
C GLN A 80 -29.54 -17.16 24.31
N ILE A 81 -28.64 -16.38 23.68
CA ILE A 81 -28.82 -14.95 23.49
C ILE A 81 -30.12 -14.65 22.71
N LYS A 82 -30.42 -15.41 21.66
CA LYS A 82 -31.68 -15.26 20.93
C LYS A 82 -32.90 -15.43 21.81
N LYS A 83 -32.90 -16.43 22.68
CA LYS A 83 -34.00 -16.64 23.66
C LYS A 83 -34.12 -15.49 24.65
N GLU A 84 -32.99 -14.94 25.08
CA GLU A 84 -32.95 -13.83 26.03
C GLU A 84 -33.45 -12.51 25.45
N ILE A 85 -33.24 -12.24 24.16
CA ILE A 85 -33.63 -11.00 23.50
C ILE A 85 -35.00 -11.09 22.81
N ASP A 86 -35.54 -12.29 22.65
CA ASP A 86 -36.80 -12.50 21.92
C ASP A 86 -37.96 -11.72 22.60
N GLY A 87 -38.66 -10.93 21.77
CA GLY A 87 -39.74 -10.07 22.21
C GLY A 87 -39.35 -8.88 23.10
N LYS A 88 -38.06 -8.66 23.36
CA LYS A 88 -37.60 -7.52 24.17
C LYS A 88 -37.27 -6.30 23.32
N PRO A 89 -37.57 -5.09 23.81
CA PRO A 89 -37.19 -3.87 23.13
C PRO A 89 -35.66 -3.64 23.21
N PHE A 90 -35.08 -3.12 22.15
CA PHE A 90 -33.68 -2.67 22.13
C PHE A 90 -33.64 -1.18 22.45
N THR A 91 -32.70 -0.79 23.31
CA THR A 91 -32.45 0.60 23.67
C THR A 91 -31.00 0.99 23.39
N VAL A 92 -30.78 2.21 22.90
CA VAL A 92 -29.43 2.75 22.74
C VAL A 92 -28.91 3.09 24.15
N SER A 93 -27.90 2.35 24.60
CA SER A 93 -27.29 2.57 25.92
C SER A 93 -26.25 3.68 25.90
N GLU A 94 -25.51 3.81 24.81
CA GLU A 94 -24.44 4.78 24.70
C GLU A 94 -24.21 5.19 23.24
N ILE A 95 -23.89 6.47 23.02
CA ILE A 95 -23.42 6.99 21.74
C ILE A 95 -22.02 7.59 21.95
N LYS A 96 -21.01 6.97 21.34
CA LYS A 96 -19.64 7.48 21.36
C LYS A 96 -19.37 8.25 20.09
N VAL A 97 -19.12 9.54 20.21
CA VAL A 97 -18.68 10.39 19.12
C VAL A 97 -17.17 10.57 19.23
N SER A 98 -16.45 10.27 18.18
CA SER A 98 -15.00 10.44 18.14
C SER A 98 -14.54 11.03 16.80
N GLU A 99 -13.55 11.88 16.86
CA GLU A 99 -12.89 12.39 15.67
C GLU A 99 -11.70 11.47 15.31
N LYS A 100 -11.64 11.07 14.06
CA LYS A 100 -10.50 10.31 13.52
C LYS A 100 -9.70 11.15 12.57
N THR A 101 -8.47 11.45 12.93
CA THR A 101 -7.52 12.13 12.05
C THR A 101 -6.82 11.10 11.15
N LYS A 102 -6.96 11.26 9.85
CA LYS A 102 -6.20 10.47 8.88
C LYS A 102 -4.80 11.10 8.73
N LYS A 103 -3.79 10.35 9.12
CA LYS A 103 -2.40 10.78 8.92
C LYS A 103 -2.07 10.86 7.43
N GLN A 104 -1.25 11.82 7.05
CA GLN A 104 -0.71 11.91 5.70
C GLN A 104 0.13 10.65 5.38
N PRO A 105 0.11 10.14 4.13
CA PRO A 105 0.98 9.06 3.72
C PRO A 105 2.45 9.53 3.73
N LEU A 106 3.35 8.57 3.90
CA LEU A 106 4.79 8.81 3.77
C LEU A 106 5.16 8.98 2.28
N PRO A 107 6.32 9.59 2.01
CA PRO A 107 6.88 9.61 0.67
C PRO A 107 7.04 8.20 0.09
N PHE A 108 7.00 8.08 -1.22
CA PHE A 108 6.97 6.77 -1.88
C PHE A 108 8.29 6.01 -1.77
N THR A 109 8.16 4.74 -1.41
CA THR A 109 9.12 3.69 -1.73
C THR A 109 8.70 2.98 -3.02
N THR A 110 9.54 2.12 -3.58
CA THR A 110 9.17 1.29 -4.75
C THR A 110 7.87 0.52 -4.50
N SER A 111 7.74 -0.10 -3.33
CA SER A 111 6.57 -0.90 -2.98
C SER A 111 5.30 -0.06 -2.86
N THR A 112 5.36 1.08 -2.17
CA THR A 112 4.18 1.94 -1.99
C THR A 112 3.77 2.65 -3.27
N LEU A 113 4.72 3.02 -4.14
CA LEU A 113 4.44 3.52 -5.48
C LEU A 113 3.64 2.49 -6.31
N GLN A 114 4.08 1.24 -6.33
CA GLN A 114 3.40 0.16 -7.04
C GLN A 114 1.97 -0.06 -6.51
N GLN A 115 1.80 -0.05 -5.18
CA GLN A 115 0.49 -0.21 -4.53
C GLN A 115 -0.47 0.93 -4.88
N GLU A 116 -0.01 2.17 -4.80
CA GLU A 116 -0.86 3.33 -5.11
C GLU A 116 -1.19 3.43 -6.60
N ALA A 117 -0.24 3.13 -7.49
CA ALA A 117 -0.49 3.04 -8.92
C ALA A 117 -1.50 1.94 -9.26
N GLY A 118 -1.40 0.79 -8.59
CA GLY A 118 -2.38 -0.28 -8.72
C GLY A 118 -3.78 0.14 -8.26
N LYS A 119 -3.88 0.78 -7.10
CA LYS A 119 -5.17 1.21 -6.51
C LYS A 119 -5.83 2.35 -7.27
N LYS A 120 -5.06 3.37 -7.68
CA LYS A 120 -5.61 4.62 -8.25
C LYS A 120 -5.68 4.62 -9.77
N LEU A 121 -4.73 3.97 -10.43
CA LEU A 121 -4.58 3.98 -11.88
C LEU A 121 -4.83 2.61 -12.52
N ASN A 122 -5.04 1.58 -11.71
CA ASN A 122 -5.18 0.18 -12.15
C ASN A 122 -3.98 -0.28 -13.00
N PHE A 123 -2.76 0.17 -12.64
CA PHE A 123 -1.54 -0.21 -13.33
C PHE A 123 -0.97 -1.50 -12.77
N ALA A 124 -0.60 -2.42 -13.65
CA ALA A 124 0.21 -3.56 -13.26
C ALA A 124 1.61 -3.10 -12.82
N THR A 125 2.24 -3.85 -11.91
CA THR A 125 3.56 -3.55 -11.35
C THR A 125 4.62 -3.27 -12.42
N ASN A 126 4.67 -4.10 -13.49
CA ASN A 126 5.61 -3.91 -14.58
C ASN A 126 5.37 -2.60 -15.36
N LYS A 127 4.10 -2.22 -15.57
CA LYS A 127 3.75 -0.95 -16.22
C LYS A 127 4.20 0.22 -15.35
N THR A 128 3.91 0.18 -14.06
CA THR A 128 4.32 1.20 -13.10
C THR A 128 5.84 1.41 -13.12
N MET A 129 6.60 0.33 -13.04
CA MET A 129 8.06 0.42 -13.01
C MET A 129 8.66 0.90 -14.34
N ARG A 130 8.07 0.55 -15.47
CA ARG A 130 8.49 1.05 -16.79
C ARG A 130 8.29 2.57 -16.91
N ILE A 131 7.11 3.06 -16.49
CA ILE A 131 6.81 4.49 -16.52
C ILE A 131 7.72 5.26 -15.56
N ALA A 132 7.89 4.76 -14.33
CA ALA A 132 8.78 5.34 -13.35
C ALA A 132 10.23 5.41 -13.87
N GLN A 133 10.70 4.39 -14.58
CA GLN A 133 12.02 4.39 -15.21
C GLN A 133 12.15 5.50 -16.26
N GLN A 134 11.14 5.69 -17.10
CA GLN A 134 11.13 6.76 -18.11
C GLN A 134 11.15 8.14 -17.44
N LEU A 135 10.35 8.36 -16.41
CA LEU A 135 10.31 9.61 -15.65
C LEU A 135 11.63 9.90 -14.93
N TYR A 136 12.34 8.88 -14.48
CA TYR A 136 13.65 9.02 -13.85
C TYR A 136 14.77 9.29 -14.87
N GLU A 137 14.82 8.54 -15.97
CA GLU A 137 15.87 8.66 -16.99
C GLU A 137 15.78 9.98 -17.77
N GLY A 138 14.58 10.52 -17.88
CA GLY A 138 14.30 11.80 -18.52
C GLY A 138 13.23 11.71 -19.60
N VAL A 139 12.42 12.73 -19.64
CA VAL A 139 11.39 12.98 -20.66
C VAL A 139 11.59 14.34 -21.29
N GLU A 140 11.27 14.46 -22.56
CA GLU A 140 11.38 15.72 -23.29
C GLU A 140 10.32 16.72 -22.84
N ILE A 141 10.76 17.84 -22.29
CA ILE A 141 9.89 18.97 -21.88
C ILE A 141 10.19 20.15 -22.78
N LYS A 142 9.17 20.72 -23.40
CA LYS A 142 9.29 21.86 -24.30
C LYS A 142 9.99 23.04 -23.62
N GLY A 143 11.10 23.48 -24.19
CA GLY A 143 11.91 24.59 -23.70
C GLY A 143 12.90 24.22 -22.59
N MET A 144 12.91 22.98 -22.10
CA MET A 144 13.80 22.50 -21.04
C MET A 144 14.69 21.31 -21.47
N GLY A 145 14.35 20.64 -22.59
CA GLY A 145 15.04 19.43 -23.04
C GLY A 145 14.65 18.20 -22.23
N SER A 146 15.53 17.20 -22.23
CA SER A 146 15.30 15.96 -21.50
C SER A 146 15.60 16.12 -20.02
N ILE A 147 14.58 15.91 -19.18
CA ILE A 147 14.65 16.13 -17.72
C ILE A 147 14.09 14.91 -16.98
N GLY A 148 14.84 14.43 -15.97
CA GLY A 148 14.34 13.46 -15.00
C GLY A 148 13.35 14.12 -14.03
N LEU A 149 12.10 13.68 -14.05
CA LEU A 149 11.02 14.26 -13.27
C LEU A 149 10.88 13.69 -11.86
N ILE A 150 11.45 12.52 -11.60
CA ILE A 150 11.43 11.88 -10.28
C ILE A 150 12.83 11.46 -9.85
N THR A 151 13.02 11.28 -8.54
CA THR A 151 14.22 10.71 -7.95
C THR A 151 14.33 9.22 -8.26
N TYR A 152 15.44 8.60 -7.86
CA TYR A 152 15.70 7.18 -8.11
C TYR A 152 14.58 6.28 -7.60
N LEU A 153 14.07 5.41 -8.50
CA LEU A 153 12.82 4.67 -8.29
C LEU A 153 12.99 3.33 -7.54
N ARG A 154 14.21 2.84 -7.35
CA ARG A 154 14.46 1.57 -6.64
C ARG A 154 14.99 1.86 -5.24
N THR A 155 14.09 2.19 -4.34
CA THR A 155 14.40 2.58 -2.97
C THR A 155 13.36 2.04 -2.00
N ASP A 156 13.78 1.73 -0.80
CA ASP A 156 12.94 1.43 0.36
C ASP A 156 12.95 2.56 1.40
N SER A 157 13.67 3.66 1.10
CA SER A 157 13.75 4.84 1.94
C SER A 157 12.52 5.74 1.78
N THR A 158 12.05 6.29 2.89
CA THR A 158 11.03 7.35 2.93
C THR A 158 11.64 8.72 3.24
N ARG A 159 12.98 8.81 3.33
CA ARG A 159 13.71 10.03 3.64
C ARG A 159 13.63 11.01 2.48
N ILE A 160 13.53 12.28 2.80
CA ILE A 160 13.62 13.41 1.86
C ILE A 160 14.78 14.29 2.33
N SER A 161 15.57 14.86 1.41
CA SER A 161 16.60 15.83 1.75
C SER A 161 15.98 17.10 2.34
N GLU A 162 16.72 17.76 3.22
CA GLU A 162 16.27 19.02 3.85
C GLU A 162 15.94 20.10 2.82
N GLU A 163 16.73 20.18 1.76
CA GLU A 163 16.49 21.13 0.65
C GLU A 163 15.16 20.82 -0.06
N ALA A 164 14.89 19.56 -0.36
CA ALA A 164 13.65 19.17 -1.03
C ALA A 164 12.42 19.36 -0.12
N ASP A 165 12.54 19.08 1.18
CA ASP A 165 11.48 19.33 2.16
C ASP A 165 11.15 20.82 2.25
N LYS A 166 12.18 21.67 2.32
CA LYS A 166 12.03 23.12 2.33
C LYS A 166 11.31 23.63 1.07
N ASN A 167 11.78 23.20 -0.11
CA ASN A 167 11.19 23.63 -1.38
C ASN A 167 9.72 23.15 -1.51
N ALA A 168 9.43 21.94 -1.06
CA ALA A 168 8.06 21.41 -1.04
C ALA A 168 7.15 22.21 -0.10
N LYS A 169 7.62 22.55 1.11
CA LYS A 169 6.88 23.35 2.09
C LYS A 169 6.61 24.76 1.57
N GLU A 170 7.60 25.39 0.96
CA GLU A 170 7.42 26.71 0.35
C GLU A 170 6.39 26.67 -0.78
N TYR A 171 6.46 25.67 -1.67
CA TYR A 171 5.48 25.48 -2.72
C TYR A 171 4.06 25.24 -2.16
N ILE A 172 3.91 24.39 -1.16
CA ILE A 172 2.62 24.12 -0.52
C ILE A 172 2.06 25.39 0.11
N LYS A 173 2.88 26.14 0.83
CA LYS A 173 2.49 27.41 1.44
C LYS A 173 1.97 28.41 0.41
N GLN A 174 2.66 28.53 -0.72
CA GLN A 174 2.29 29.47 -1.79
C GLN A 174 1.01 29.04 -2.53
N GLN A 175 0.83 27.75 -2.80
CA GLN A 175 -0.27 27.26 -3.63
C GLN A 175 -1.55 26.96 -2.83
N PHE A 176 -1.41 26.50 -1.58
CA PHE A 176 -2.52 25.99 -0.79
C PHE A 176 -2.71 26.71 0.55
N GLY A 177 -1.72 27.46 1.01
CA GLY A 177 -1.73 28.15 2.28
C GLY A 177 -0.99 27.44 3.40
N GLU A 178 -0.71 28.16 4.47
CA GLU A 178 0.13 27.73 5.59
C GLU A 178 -0.45 26.53 6.35
N ASN A 179 -1.78 26.43 6.44
CA ASN A 179 -2.48 25.34 7.11
C ASN A 179 -2.25 23.95 6.48
N TYR A 180 -1.76 23.91 5.25
CA TYR A 180 -1.46 22.67 4.52
C TYR A 180 -0.01 22.26 4.65
N VAL A 181 0.84 23.06 5.29
CA VAL A 181 2.24 22.72 5.54
C VAL A 181 2.32 21.78 6.72
N GLY A 182 2.60 20.50 6.44
CA GLY A 182 2.79 19.48 7.45
C GLY A 182 4.23 19.40 7.94
N GLU A 183 4.44 18.76 9.09
CA GLU A 183 5.77 18.35 9.53
C GLU A 183 6.14 16.99 8.94
N ALA A 184 7.32 16.89 8.30
CA ALA A 184 7.88 15.62 7.92
C ALA A 184 8.24 14.86 9.20
N LYS A 185 7.51 13.81 9.54
CA LYS A 185 7.86 12.96 10.68
C LYS A 185 8.85 11.92 10.22
N ASP A 186 10.05 11.95 10.75
CA ASP A 186 10.99 10.85 10.66
C ASP A 186 10.36 9.61 11.30
N VAL A 187 9.92 8.69 10.47
CA VAL A 187 9.55 7.37 10.95
C VAL A 187 10.85 6.63 11.26
N LYS A 188 11.22 6.59 12.54
CA LYS A 188 12.27 5.69 13.03
C LYS A 188 11.82 4.26 12.76
N THR A 189 12.06 3.77 11.55
CA THR A 189 11.94 2.36 11.25
C THR A 189 13.14 1.67 11.87
N GLY A 190 12.91 0.75 12.81
CA GLY A 190 13.98 -0.01 13.50
C GLY A 190 14.72 -1.01 12.61
N LYS A 191 14.53 -0.98 11.31
CA LYS A 191 15.27 -1.73 10.29
C LYS A 191 16.40 -0.85 9.77
N LYS A 192 17.60 -1.42 9.63
CA LYS A 192 18.70 -0.80 8.89
C LYS A 192 18.23 -0.57 7.45
N ILE A 193 17.70 0.62 7.18
CA ILE A 193 17.40 1.09 5.84
C ILE A 193 18.76 1.38 5.20
N GLN A 194 18.93 0.96 3.97
CA GLN A 194 20.08 1.36 3.18
C GLN A 194 19.94 2.85 2.88
N ASP A 195 20.58 3.68 3.67
CA ASP A 195 20.41 5.15 3.72
C ASP A 195 20.99 5.89 2.49
N ALA A 196 21.40 5.14 1.46
CA ALA A 196 22.07 5.70 0.28
C ALA A 196 21.12 6.48 -0.64
N HIS A 197 19.82 6.22 -0.60
CA HIS A 197 18.83 6.83 -1.50
C HIS A 197 17.74 7.58 -0.74
N GLU A 198 17.16 8.56 -1.42
CA GLU A 198 15.95 9.23 -0.97
C GLU A 198 14.70 8.43 -1.35
N ALA A 199 13.55 8.87 -0.83
CA ALA A 199 12.24 8.46 -1.30
C ALA A 199 12.02 8.85 -2.77
N ILE A 200 11.07 8.21 -3.42
CA ILE A 200 10.62 8.60 -4.76
C ILE A 200 9.77 9.86 -4.63
N ARG A 201 10.24 10.94 -5.20
CA ARG A 201 9.59 12.26 -5.18
C ARG A 201 9.81 13.02 -6.49
N PRO A 202 9.04 14.06 -6.79
CA PRO A 202 9.36 14.98 -7.88
C PRO A 202 10.75 15.61 -7.68
N THR A 203 11.51 15.75 -8.75
CA THR A 203 12.78 16.50 -8.74
C THR A 203 12.53 18.00 -8.64
N ASN A 204 11.45 18.47 -9.27
CA ASN A 204 10.98 19.85 -9.21
C ASN A 204 9.47 19.89 -8.93
N VAL A 205 9.09 20.42 -7.78
CA VAL A 205 7.68 20.51 -7.34
C VAL A 205 6.84 21.47 -8.18
N GLU A 206 7.47 22.41 -8.90
CA GLU A 206 6.77 23.34 -9.78
C GLU A 206 6.28 22.71 -11.08
N LEU A 207 6.91 21.59 -11.50
CA LEU A 207 6.52 20.81 -12.67
C LEU A 207 5.39 19.85 -12.30
N SER A 208 4.22 20.42 -11.98
CA SER A 208 3.06 19.64 -11.59
C SER A 208 2.47 18.86 -12.78
N PRO A 209 1.77 17.73 -12.53
CA PRO A 209 1.10 16.96 -13.58
C PRO A 209 0.14 17.81 -14.44
N VAL A 210 -0.49 18.82 -13.85
CA VAL A 210 -1.39 19.73 -14.58
C VAL A 210 -0.64 20.54 -15.62
N LYS A 211 0.56 21.06 -15.28
CA LYS A 211 1.40 21.84 -16.20
C LYS A 211 1.99 20.96 -17.32
N LEU A 212 2.23 19.69 -17.04
CA LEU A 212 2.86 18.77 -18.00
C LEU A 212 1.88 17.93 -18.81
N LYS A 213 0.59 18.03 -18.51
CA LYS A 213 -0.47 17.20 -19.11
C LYS A 213 -0.49 17.19 -20.64
N GLU A 214 -0.17 18.30 -21.27
CA GLU A 214 -0.16 18.44 -22.74
C GLU A 214 1.18 18.03 -23.39
N GLN A 215 2.19 17.81 -22.56
CA GLN A 215 3.55 17.53 -23.02
C GLN A 215 3.95 16.08 -22.86
N LEU A 216 3.26 15.36 -21.96
CA LEU A 216 3.55 13.97 -21.65
C LEU A 216 2.44 13.04 -22.10
N PRO A 217 2.73 11.79 -22.45
CA PRO A 217 1.72 10.76 -22.64
C PRO A 217 0.84 10.60 -21.41
N ARG A 218 -0.42 10.21 -21.64
CA ARG A 218 -1.44 10.08 -20.60
C ARG A 218 -1.01 9.23 -19.38
N ASP A 219 -0.17 8.25 -19.62
CA ASP A 219 0.28 7.30 -18.57
C ASP A 219 1.47 7.85 -17.75
N GLN A 220 2.14 8.90 -18.22
CA GLN A 220 3.21 9.61 -17.53
C GLN A 220 2.68 10.84 -16.80
#